data_fba251ff0cf870094ad3537bec87ea1f
#
_entry.id   fba251ff0cf870094ad3537bec87ea1f
#
_cell.length_a   1.000
_cell.length_b   1.000
_cell.length_c   1.000
_cell.angle_alpha   90.00
_cell.angle_beta   90.00
_cell.angle_gamma   90.00
#
_symmetry.space_group_name_H-M   'P 1'
#
loop_
_entity.id
_entity.type
_entity.pdbx_description
1 polymer ?
#
loop_
_entity_poly.entity_id
_entity_poly.type
_entity_poly.pdbx_seq_one_letter_code
_entity_poly.pdbx_strand_id
1 'polypeptide(L)'
;GQNLSWGMVDELGQQFGYDNTQDVSYYLNRYQYTNQQARNVVDAVWSNMYNNIANVNNVLKHINDISAGAQERKMIHGEALGLRAFMHFDLARLYCTDYTRSDASTLGLPYATEFNLKNRPRYTLQATFNLILKDLNQADSLLADDNDVTYDNTFVRDYSKGRVILFNKYAVKATKARVYYAMGKYTEAAKYAREVINATSNFALNTSTLIDSVMRFPASKEMIFGVYAADRSNAIRAAFLRSNAFGTFLEGRRDTRSIYETDLFTALSSDLRFTSFYKENTSGGSTSFSFIRLIQNDAEATRGVLKGFVLISLPEMYYILSESLYDSNQT
;
A
#
# COMPACT_ATOMS: atom_id res chain seq x y z
N GLY A 1 0.40 -8.60 2.91
CA GLY A 1 1.03 -9.42 1.89
C GLY A 1 0.02 -10.07 0.98
N GLN A 2 0.16 -11.36 0.80
CA GLN A 2 -0.55 -12.15 -0.23
C GLN A 2 -2.08 -11.97 -0.23
N ASN A 3 -2.71 -11.84 0.91
CA ASN A 3 -4.15 -11.71 0.99
C ASN A 3 -4.64 -10.25 0.91
N LEU A 4 -3.78 -9.26 0.91
CA LEU A 4 -4.16 -7.85 0.87
C LEU A 4 -3.62 -7.15 -0.36
N SER A 5 -2.34 -6.74 -0.37
CA SER A 5 -1.80 -5.76 -1.31
C SER A 5 -1.52 -6.29 -2.72
N TRP A 6 -1.30 -7.58 -2.90
CA TRP A 6 -1.08 -8.24 -4.22
C TRP A 6 -1.88 -9.54 -4.32
N GLY A 7 -3.05 -9.51 -3.79
CA GLY A 7 -4.08 -10.54 -3.82
C GLY A 7 -5.44 -9.85 -3.83
N MET A 8 -6.16 -9.88 -2.71
CA MET A 8 -7.55 -9.42 -2.64
C MET A 8 -7.77 -8.02 -3.23
N VAL A 9 -6.92 -7.04 -2.94
CA VAL A 9 -7.12 -5.66 -3.44
C VAL A 9 -6.96 -5.57 -4.95
N ASP A 10 -5.96 -6.26 -5.52
CA ASP A 10 -5.75 -6.29 -6.96
C ASP A 10 -6.87 -7.05 -7.68
N GLU A 11 -7.38 -8.11 -7.05
CA GLU A 11 -8.53 -8.88 -7.57
C GLU A 11 -9.82 -8.06 -7.53
N LEU A 12 -10.09 -7.35 -6.45
CA LEU A 12 -11.22 -6.42 -6.33
C LEU A 12 -11.12 -5.26 -7.32
N GLY A 13 -9.90 -4.83 -7.63
CA GLY A 13 -9.62 -3.83 -8.68
C GLY A 13 -9.83 -4.33 -10.10
N GLN A 14 -10.17 -5.63 -10.27
CA GLN A 14 -10.42 -6.27 -11.57
C GLN A 14 -9.27 -6.13 -12.58
N GLN A 15 -8.04 -6.00 -12.09
CA GLN A 15 -6.85 -5.92 -12.93
C GLN A 15 -6.49 -7.27 -13.56
N PHE A 16 -6.98 -8.36 -12.97
CA PHE A 16 -6.74 -9.73 -13.39
C PHE A 16 -8.03 -10.42 -13.81
N GLY A 17 -7.94 -11.33 -14.78
CA GLY A 17 -9.06 -12.12 -15.27
C GLY A 17 -9.01 -13.55 -14.71
N TYR A 18 -10.16 -14.08 -14.27
CA TYR A 18 -10.30 -15.44 -13.80
C TYR A 18 -11.56 -16.08 -14.34
N ASP A 19 -11.40 -17.23 -14.99
CA ASP A 19 -12.50 -18.02 -15.52
C ASP A 19 -12.69 -19.35 -14.76
N ASN A 20 -11.73 -19.73 -13.90
CA ASN A 20 -11.80 -20.99 -13.16
C ASN A 20 -12.61 -20.85 -11.87
N THR A 21 -13.80 -21.45 -11.81
CA THR A 21 -14.69 -21.45 -10.65
C THR A 21 -14.17 -22.24 -9.43
N GLN A 22 -13.06 -22.96 -9.56
CA GLN A 22 -12.41 -23.62 -8.42
C GLN A 22 -11.45 -22.68 -7.68
N ASP A 23 -11.21 -21.49 -8.23
CA ASP A 23 -10.28 -20.52 -7.69
C ASP A 23 -10.99 -19.46 -6.87
N VAL A 24 -10.44 -19.14 -5.71
CA VAL A 24 -10.94 -18.05 -4.85
C VAL A 24 -10.96 -16.71 -5.56
N SER A 25 -10.00 -16.47 -6.44
CA SER A 25 -9.88 -15.24 -7.23
C SER A 25 -11.06 -15.01 -8.16
N TYR A 26 -11.67 -16.10 -8.66
CA TYR A 26 -12.92 -16.05 -9.43
C TYR A 26 -14.04 -15.35 -8.64
N TYR A 27 -14.18 -15.68 -7.36
CA TYR A 27 -15.21 -15.15 -6.48
C TYR A 27 -14.90 -13.73 -6.00
N LEU A 28 -13.63 -13.45 -5.66
CA LEU A 28 -13.19 -12.12 -5.23
C LEU A 28 -13.33 -11.10 -6.37
N ASN A 29 -12.90 -11.43 -7.57
CA ASN A 29 -12.99 -10.57 -8.74
C ASN A 29 -14.43 -10.22 -9.12
N ARG A 30 -15.41 -11.06 -8.72
CA ARG A 30 -16.86 -10.86 -8.95
C ARG A 30 -17.61 -10.39 -7.71
N TYR A 31 -16.90 -9.99 -6.65
CA TYR A 31 -17.49 -9.53 -5.38
C TYR A 31 -18.45 -10.54 -4.73
N GLN A 32 -18.24 -11.85 -4.96
CA GLN A 32 -19.10 -12.92 -4.44
C GLN A 32 -18.68 -13.34 -3.03
N TYR A 33 -18.84 -12.45 -2.06
CA TYR A 33 -18.43 -12.65 -0.66
C TYR A 33 -19.29 -13.69 0.10
N THR A 34 -20.37 -14.20 -0.48
CA THR A 34 -21.13 -15.31 0.09
C THR A 34 -20.42 -16.65 -0.09
N ASN A 35 -19.49 -16.76 -1.04
CA ASN A 35 -18.64 -17.94 -1.19
C ASN A 35 -17.70 -18.08 0.01
N GLN A 36 -17.58 -19.31 0.56
CA GLN A 36 -16.79 -19.55 1.77
C GLN A 36 -15.30 -19.28 1.59
N GLN A 37 -14.73 -19.56 0.42
CA GLN A 37 -13.31 -19.32 0.14
C GLN A 37 -13.02 -17.79 0.11
N ALA A 38 -13.87 -17.02 -0.57
CA ALA A 38 -13.76 -15.56 -0.60
C ALA A 38 -13.90 -14.95 0.82
N ARG A 39 -14.89 -15.44 1.59
CA ARG A 39 -15.08 -15.03 2.99
C ARG A 39 -13.85 -15.31 3.84
N ASN A 40 -13.24 -16.48 3.70
CA ASN A 40 -12.03 -16.83 4.46
C ASN A 40 -10.87 -15.85 4.19
N VAL A 41 -10.71 -15.37 2.94
CA VAL A 41 -9.70 -14.37 2.61
C VAL A 41 -10.02 -13.02 3.28
N VAL A 42 -11.27 -12.58 3.19
CA VAL A 42 -11.74 -11.33 3.80
C VAL A 42 -11.56 -11.38 5.33
N ASP A 43 -11.96 -12.46 5.97
CA ASP A 43 -11.81 -12.66 7.42
C ASP A 43 -10.34 -12.73 7.86
N ALA A 44 -9.48 -13.34 7.03
CA ALA A 44 -8.04 -13.41 7.29
C ALA A 44 -7.38 -12.03 7.21
N VAL A 45 -7.80 -11.16 6.28
CA VAL A 45 -7.28 -9.78 6.23
C VAL A 45 -7.65 -9.02 7.49
N TRP A 46 -8.92 -9.08 7.90
CA TRP A 46 -9.40 -8.46 9.15
C TRP A 46 -8.61 -8.93 10.37
N SER A 47 -8.53 -10.23 10.57
CA SER A 47 -7.90 -10.84 11.75
C SER A 47 -6.40 -10.51 11.81
N ASN A 48 -5.68 -10.61 10.68
CA ASN A 48 -4.25 -10.31 10.62
C ASN A 48 -3.97 -8.83 10.85
N MET A 49 -4.82 -7.92 10.35
CA MET A 49 -4.65 -6.48 10.59
C MET A 49 -4.83 -6.16 12.08
N TYR A 50 -5.87 -6.69 12.74
CA TYR A 50 -6.06 -6.47 14.18
C TYR A 50 -4.97 -7.12 15.03
N ASN A 51 -4.41 -8.25 14.61
CA ASN A 51 -3.25 -8.85 15.27
C ASN A 51 -2.02 -7.92 15.19
N ASN A 52 -1.76 -7.33 14.02
CA ASN A 52 -0.69 -6.35 13.86
C ASN A 52 -0.95 -5.07 14.68
N ILE A 53 -2.20 -4.59 14.73
CA ILE A 53 -2.59 -3.46 15.59
C ILE A 53 -2.37 -3.79 17.06
N ALA A 54 -2.66 -5.01 17.50
CA ALA A 54 -2.38 -5.45 18.87
C ALA A 54 -0.88 -5.41 19.18
N ASN A 55 -0.03 -5.87 18.25
CA ASN A 55 1.43 -5.79 18.40
C ASN A 55 1.93 -4.34 18.51
N VAL A 56 1.40 -3.44 17.68
CA VAL A 56 1.70 -2.00 17.77
C VAL A 56 1.23 -1.42 19.10
N ASN A 57 0.05 -1.78 19.58
CA ASN A 57 -0.44 -1.36 20.89
C ASN A 57 0.42 -1.89 22.04
N ASN A 58 1.03 -3.08 21.89
CA ASN A 58 1.98 -3.59 22.85
C ASN A 58 3.26 -2.73 22.91
N VAL A 59 3.78 -2.30 21.75
CA VAL A 59 4.90 -1.33 21.69
C VAL A 59 4.52 -0.04 22.39
N LEU A 60 3.35 0.54 22.09
CA LEU A 60 2.86 1.77 22.70
C LEU A 60 2.69 1.64 24.23
N LYS A 61 2.23 0.50 24.70
CA LYS A 61 2.09 0.21 26.14
C LYS A 61 3.44 0.25 26.87
N HIS A 62 4.49 -0.25 26.23
CA HIS A 62 5.82 -0.39 26.81
C HIS A 62 6.82 0.67 26.29
N ILE A 63 6.34 1.76 25.70
CA ILE A 63 7.21 2.76 25.07
C ILE A 63 8.22 3.37 26.03
N ASN A 64 7.86 3.52 27.28
CA ASN A 64 8.75 4.06 28.32
C ASN A 64 9.71 3.01 28.90
N ASP A 65 9.46 1.74 28.67
CA ASP A 65 10.28 0.61 29.16
C ASP A 65 11.39 0.24 28.16
N ILE A 66 11.34 0.80 26.94
CA ILE A 66 12.31 0.52 25.87
C ILE A 66 13.67 1.12 26.26
N SER A 67 14.70 0.25 26.29
CA SER A 67 16.09 0.66 26.49
C SER A 67 16.66 1.32 25.22
N ALA A 68 16.29 2.58 24.98
CA ALA A 68 16.72 3.38 23.84
C ALA A 68 16.95 4.83 24.27
N GLY A 69 17.68 5.59 23.45
CA GLY A 69 17.84 7.02 23.64
C GLY A 69 16.49 7.78 23.52
N ALA A 70 16.43 8.98 24.10
CA ALA A 70 15.18 9.76 24.09
C ALA A 70 14.67 10.04 22.67
N GLN A 71 15.56 10.34 21.73
CA GLN A 71 15.20 10.59 20.34
C GLN A 71 14.70 9.32 19.64
N GLU A 72 15.39 8.21 19.81
CA GLU A 72 15.00 6.93 19.24
C GLU A 72 13.63 6.48 19.78
N ARG A 73 13.41 6.61 21.08
CA ARG A 73 12.12 6.32 21.73
C ARG A 73 11.00 7.20 21.16
N LYS A 74 11.27 8.50 20.95
CA LYS A 74 10.35 9.45 20.31
C LYS A 74 9.99 8.98 18.90
N MET A 75 10.95 8.51 18.12
CA MET A 75 10.74 7.99 16.77
C MET A 75 9.92 6.70 16.79
N ILE A 76 10.26 5.73 17.64
CA ILE A 76 9.49 4.47 17.80
C ILE A 76 8.03 4.76 18.18
N HIS A 77 7.82 5.73 19.08
CA HIS A 77 6.47 6.13 19.47
C HIS A 77 5.68 6.72 18.28
N GLY A 78 6.29 7.62 17.53
CA GLY A 78 5.67 8.21 16.35
C GLY A 78 5.35 7.17 15.26
N GLU A 79 6.26 6.23 15.00
CA GLU A 79 6.02 5.12 14.07
C GLU A 79 4.87 4.24 14.52
N ALA A 80 4.84 3.85 15.77
CA ALA A 80 3.79 2.98 16.29
C ALA A 80 2.39 3.63 16.17
N LEU A 81 2.27 4.93 16.48
CA LEU A 81 1.02 5.66 16.28
C LEU A 81 0.65 5.76 14.79
N GLY A 82 1.63 6.09 13.94
CA GLY A 82 1.42 6.18 12.50
C GLY A 82 0.99 4.85 11.88
N LEU A 83 1.64 3.74 12.25
CA LEU A 83 1.28 2.39 11.81
C LEU A 83 -0.11 1.98 12.29
N ARG A 84 -0.47 2.32 13.54
CA ARG A 84 -1.81 2.05 14.05
C ARG A 84 -2.88 2.76 13.24
N ALA A 85 -2.67 4.03 12.95
CA ALA A 85 -3.57 4.83 12.14
C ALA A 85 -3.65 4.30 10.69
N PHE A 86 -2.52 3.99 10.07
CA PHE A 86 -2.43 3.42 8.72
C PHE A 86 -3.25 2.13 8.60
N MET A 87 -3.06 1.19 9.52
CA MET A 87 -3.77 -0.09 9.50
C MET A 87 -5.29 0.08 9.75
N HIS A 88 -5.69 0.94 10.68
CA HIS A 88 -7.12 1.23 10.88
C HIS A 88 -7.73 1.94 9.68
N PHE A 89 -6.99 2.81 8.99
CA PHE A 89 -7.48 3.45 7.77
C PHE A 89 -7.67 2.43 6.64
N ASP A 90 -6.75 1.48 6.46
CA ASP A 90 -6.92 0.40 5.49
C ASP A 90 -8.14 -0.48 5.81
N LEU A 91 -8.35 -0.81 7.09
CA LEU A 91 -9.57 -1.51 7.53
C LEU A 91 -10.83 -0.68 7.24
N ALA A 92 -10.80 0.63 7.49
CA ALA A 92 -11.96 1.50 7.23
C ALA A 92 -12.33 1.52 5.74
N ARG A 93 -11.32 1.63 4.85
CA ARG A 93 -11.55 1.59 3.39
C ARG A 93 -12.12 0.26 2.90
N LEU A 94 -11.74 -0.86 3.52
CA LEU A 94 -12.13 -2.20 3.07
C LEU A 94 -13.48 -2.66 3.66
N TYR A 95 -13.80 -2.25 4.89
CA TYR A 95 -14.91 -2.85 5.65
C TYR A 95 -15.99 -1.85 6.06
N CYS A 96 -15.82 -0.56 5.81
CA CYS A 96 -16.83 0.45 6.11
C CYS A 96 -17.43 1.04 4.83
N THR A 97 -18.54 1.72 4.98
CA THR A 97 -19.16 2.54 3.93
C THR A 97 -18.20 3.67 3.54
N ASP A 98 -18.27 4.13 2.29
CA ASP A 98 -17.57 5.33 1.84
C ASP A 98 -17.92 6.51 2.75
N TYR A 99 -16.91 7.24 3.21
CA TYR A 99 -17.09 8.35 4.14
C TYR A 99 -17.99 9.44 3.57
N THR A 100 -17.88 9.75 2.29
CA THR A 100 -18.65 10.80 1.61
C THR A 100 -20.13 10.45 1.45
N ARG A 101 -20.46 9.15 1.59
CA ARG A 101 -21.84 8.63 1.53
C ARG A 101 -22.39 8.26 2.91
N SER A 102 -21.66 8.59 3.97
CA SER A 102 -22.01 8.23 5.34
C SER A 102 -22.81 9.34 6.03
N ASP A 103 -23.55 8.97 7.06
CA ASP A 103 -24.23 9.87 8.00
C ASP A 103 -23.65 9.76 9.42
N ALA A 104 -24.20 10.53 10.34
CA ALA A 104 -23.73 10.59 11.73
C ALA A 104 -23.91 9.25 12.49
N SER A 105 -24.80 8.36 12.03
CA SER A 105 -25.08 7.06 12.65
C SER A 105 -24.29 5.91 12.01
N THR A 106 -23.67 6.15 10.85
CA THR A 106 -22.93 5.13 10.10
C THR A 106 -21.81 4.54 10.95
N LEU A 107 -21.79 3.20 11.06
CA LEU A 107 -20.82 2.49 11.89
C LEU A 107 -19.47 2.38 11.18
N GLY A 108 -18.42 2.73 11.91
CA GLY A 108 -17.02 2.54 11.54
C GLY A 108 -16.41 1.28 12.14
N LEU A 109 -15.22 1.38 12.72
CA LEU A 109 -14.44 0.28 13.26
C LEU A 109 -14.44 0.23 14.80
N PRO A 110 -14.16 -0.93 15.41
CA PRO A 110 -13.71 -1.04 16.80
C PRO A 110 -12.26 -0.56 16.91
N TYR A 111 -12.03 0.75 16.98
CA TYR A 111 -10.69 1.34 17.03
C TYR A 111 -9.92 0.88 18.27
N ALA A 112 -8.86 0.09 18.08
CA ALA A 112 -8.12 -0.54 19.16
C ALA A 112 -6.90 0.30 19.56
N THR A 113 -6.89 0.82 20.79
CA THR A 113 -5.83 1.66 21.36
C THR A 113 -5.04 0.97 22.46
N GLU A 114 -5.44 -0.23 22.87
CA GLU A 114 -4.83 -0.95 23.99
C GLU A 114 -4.48 -2.38 23.60
N PHE A 115 -3.40 -2.90 24.17
CA PHE A 115 -3.04 -4.30 24.10
C PHE A 115 -3.79 -5.12 25.15
N ASN A 116 -4.97 -5.63 24.76
CA ASN A 116 -5.80 -6.52 25.58
C ASN A 116 -6.78 -7.31 24.69
N LEU A 117 -7.45 -8.29 25.29
CA LEU A 117 -8.46 -9.15 24.63
C LEU A 117 -9.90 -8.68 24.87
N LYS A 118 -10.10 -7.45 25.33
CA LYS A 118 -11.45 -6.93 25.58
C LYS A 118 -12.19 -6.72 24.25
N ASN A 119 -13.45 -7.14 24.25
CA ASN A 119 -14.33 -6.81 23.13
C ASN A 119 -14.59 -5.30 23.11
N ARG A 120 -14.52 -4.68 21.92
CA ARG A 120 -14.70 -3.24 21.72
C ARG A 120 -15.92 -2.98 20.86
N PRO A 121 -16.78 -2.04 21.26
CA PRO A 121 -17.86 -1.61 20.38
C PRO A 121 -17.30 -0.90 19.15
N ARG A 122 -18.05 -0.90 18.07
CA ARG A 122 -17.75 -0.10 16.88
C ARG A 122 -18.02 1.38 17.21
N TYR A 123 -17.11 2.23 16.79
CA TYR A 123 -17.34 3.68 16.78
C TYR A 123 -18.22 4.06 15.57
N THR A 124 -18.73 5.29 15.53
CA THR A 124 -19.25 5.83 14.27
C THR A 124 -18.10 5.99 13.28
N LEU A 125 -18.41 6.04 11.98
CA LEU A 125 -17.40 6.22 10.94
C LEU A 125 -16.65 7.55 11.13
N GLN A 126 -17.38 8.62 11.43
CA GLN A 126 -16.78 9.92 11.74
C GLN A 126 -15.82 9.85 12.94
N ALA A 127 -16.21 9.19 14.03
CA ALA A 127 -15.35 9.01 15.20
C ALA A 127 -14.13 8.16 14.87
N THR A 128 -14.27 7.13 14.03
CA THR A 128 -13.16 6.30 13.54
C THR A 128 -12.13 7.16 12.79
N PHE A 129 -12.54 7.98 11.83
CA PHE A 129 -11.65 8.86 11.09
C PHE A 129 -11.00 9.94 11.99
N ASN A 130 -11.71 10.46 12.96
CA ASN A 130 -11.16 11.39 13.95
C ASN A 130 -10.05 10.73 14.80
N LEU A 131 -10.21 9.46 15.18
CA LEU A 131 -9.18 8.71 15.92
C LEU A 131 -7.96 8.42 15.03
N ILE A 132 -8.16 8.06 13.77
CA ILE A 132 -7.08 7.91 12.78
C ILE A 132 -6.28 9.22 12.67
N LEU A 133 -6.96 10.35 12.46
CA LEU A 133 -6.30 11.65 12.36
C LEU A 133 -5.62 12.08 13.65
N LYS A 134 -6.18 11.75 14.81
CA LYS A 134 -5.54 11.99 16.11
C LYS A 134 -4.19 11.29 16.22
N ASP A 135 -4.14 10.01 15.90
CA ASP A 135 -2.89 9.24 15.91
C ASP A 135 -1.88 9.78 14.89
N LEU A 136 -2.33 10.11 13.67
CA LEU A 136 -1.48 10.69 12.63
C LEU A 136 -0.93 12.08 13.03
N ASN A 137 -1.72 12.91 13.69
CA ASN A 137 -1.27 14.23 14.15
C ASN A 137 -0.21 14.11 15.24
N GLN A 138 -0.38 13.17 16.15
CA GLN A 138 0.62 12.89 17.18
C GLN A 138 1.90 12.28 16.57
N ALA A 139 1.76 11.36 15.62
CA ALA A 139 2.88 10.79 14.87
C ALA A 139 3.67 11.86 14.10
N ASP A 140 2.97 12.79 13.43
CA ASP A 140 3.58 13.90 12.69
C ASP A 140 4.45 14.79 13.60
N SER A 141 3.96 15.10 14.80
CA SER A 141 4.71 15.85 15.81
C SER A 141 5.93 15.09 16.33
N LEU A 142 5.78 13.79 16.58
CA LEU A 142 6.88 12.95 17.11
C LEU A 142 7.96 12.68 16.07
N LEU A 143 7.60 12.58 14.79
CA LEU A 143 8.50 12.30 13.67
C LEU A 143 8.99 13.57 12.96
N ALA A 144 8.74 14.77 13.49
CA ALA A 144 9.15 16.04 12.85
C ALA A 144 10.65 16.09 12.52
N ASP A 145 11.48 15.53 13.40
CA ASP A 145 12.95 15.51 13.29
C ASP A 145 13.48 14.25 12.55
N ASP A 146 12.61 13.46 11.92
CA ASP A 146 12.99 12.30 11.11
C ASP A 146 13.55 12.75 9.75
N ASN A 147 14.84 13.04 9.70
CA ASN A 147 15.48 13.70 8.56
C ASN A 147 16.17 12.75 7.58
N ASP A 148 16.53 11.52 7.99
CA ASP A 148 17.21 10.54 7.13
C ASP A 148 16.23 9.58 6.46
N VAL A 149 15.24 10.13 5.78
CA VAL A 149 14.29 9.33 4.99
C VAL A 149 14.92 9.04 3.63
N THR A 150 15.93 8.21 3.66
CA THR A 150 16.66 7.74 2.49
C THR A 150 16.55 6.22 2.37
N TYR A 151 16.88 5.72 1.20
CA TYR A 151 17.08 4.29 1.01
C TYR A 151 18.52 3.93 1.38
N ASP A 152 18.68 3.03 2.34
CA ASP A 152 19.98 2.44 2.67
C ASP A 152 19.91 0.92 2.46
N ASN A 153 20.71 0.40 1.54
CA ASN A 153 20.81 -1.03 1.26
C ASN A 153 21.80 -1.77 2.18
N THR A 154 22.47 -1.04 3.06
CA THR A 154 23.48 -1.65 3.96
C THR A 154 22.85 -2.33 5.17
N PHE A 155 21.57 -2.11 5.44
CA PHE A 155 20.85 -2.65 6.62
C PHE A 155 21.63 -2.46 7.92
N VAL A 156 22.28 -1.31 8.07
CA VAL A 156 22.92 -0.94 9.32
C VAL A 156 21.83 -0.90 10.39
N ARG A 157 22.09 -1.48 11.57
CA ARG A 157 21.18 -1.48 12.72
C ARG A 157 21.03 -0.09 13.37
N ASP A 158 21.20 0.95 12.60
CA ASP A 158 20.99 2.32 13.03
C ASP A 158 19.55 2.71 12.70
N TYR A 159 18.72 2.78 13.72
CA TYR A 159 17.29 3.09 13.58
C TYR A 159 17.04 4.47 12.96
N SER A 160 18.01 5.37 12.99
CA SER A 160 17.92 6.69 12.40
C SER A 160 18.17 6.73 10.88
N LYS A 161 18.57 5.62 10.25
CA LYS A 161 18.95 5.53 8.83
C LYS A 161 18.06 4.62 8.04
N GLY A 162 18.04 4.81 6.73
CA GLY A 162 17.30 3.95 5.81
C GLY A 162 15.78 3.98 6.05
N ARG A 163 15.25 5.09 6.46
CA ARG A 163 13.91 5.25 7.03
C ARG A 163 12.75 5.00 6.06
N VAL A 164 12.99 4.78 4.77
CA VAL A 164 11.91 4.43 3.80
C VAL A 164 11.29 3.05 4.04
N ILE A 165 11.95 2.17 4.80
CA ILE A 165 11.40 0.88 5.21
C ILE A 165 10.76 0.92 6.61
N LEU A 166 10.74 2.08 7.23
CA LEU A 166 10.10 2.36 8.51
C LEU A 166 9.01 3.42 8.30
N PHE A 167 8.02 3.49 9.19
CA PHE A 167 6.92 4.45 9.03
C PHE A 167 7.40 5.87 9.37
N ASN A 168 7.97 6.53 8.37
CA ASN A 168 8.66 7.81 8.48
C ASN A 168 7.71 9.02 8.43
N LYS A 169 8.25 10.25 8.62
CA LYS A 169 7.46 11.48 8.59
C LYS A 169 6.68 11.71 7.30
N TYR A 170 7.20 11.27 6.16
CA TYR A 170 6.51 11.42 4.89
C TYR A 170 5.43 10.33 4.69
N ALA A 171 5.61 9.16 5.29
CA ALA A 171 4.55 8.15 5.37
C ALA A 171 3.35 8.67 6.17
N VAL A 172 3.58 9.41 7.24
CA VAL A 172 2.52 10.09 8.00
C VAL A 172 1.79 11.11 7.11
N LYS A 173 2.53 11.99 6.42
CA LYS A 173 1.94 13.01 5.53
C LYS A 173 1.17 12.39 4.37
N ALA A 174 1.73 11.37 3.72
CA ALA A 174 1.07 10.65 2.66
C ALA A 174 -0.20 9.93 3.14
N THR A 175 -0.18 9.34 4.34
CA THR A 175 -1.38 8.75 4.95
C THR A 175 -2.43 9.81 5.28
N LYS A 176 -2.04 10.99 5.77
CA LYS A 176 -2.97 12.12 5.97
C LYS A 176 -3.61 12.53 4.63
N ALA A 177 -2.83 12.63 3.54
CA ALA A 177 -3.36 12.93 2.22
C ALA A 177 -4.44 11.91 1.80
N ARG A 178 -4.17 10.61 1.97
CA ARG A 178 -5.15 9.53 1.72
C ARG A 178 -6.42 9.67 2.57
N VAL A 179 -6.25 9.92 3.87
CA VAL A 179 -7.37 10.03 4.81
C VAL A 179 -8.25 11.22 4.47
N TYR A 180 -7.66 12.39 4.24
CA TYR A 180 -8.42 13.59 3.89
C TYR A 180 -9.09 13.46 2.52
N TYR A 181 -8.43 12.83 1.55
CA TYR A 181 -9.03 12.54 0.26
C TYR A 181 -10.27 11.63 0.41
N ALA A 182 -10.15 10.53 1.17
CA ALA A 182 -11.27 9.65 1.46
C ALA A 182 -12.43 10.33 2.22
N MET A 183 -12.15 11.40 2.95
CA MET A 183 -13.16 12.22 3.64
C MET A 183 -13.81 13.28 2.73
N GLY A 184 -13.40 13.43 1.47
CA GLY A 184 -13.80 14.53 0.59
C GLY A 184 -13.22 15.90 1.00
N LYS A 185 -12.20 15.91 1.86
CA LYS A 185 -11.52 17.14 2.30
C LYS A 185 -10.33 17.44 1.39
N TYR A 186 -10.64 17.84 0.19
CA TYR A 186 -9.69 17.95 -0.92
C TYR A 186 -8.60 19.00 -0.69
N THR A 187 -8.91 20.10 -0.01
CA THR A 187 -7.92 21.14 0.32
C THR A 187 -6.82 20.59 1.22
N GLU A 188 -7.17 19.86 2.26
CA GLU A 188 -6.24 19.23 3.19
C GLU A 188 -5.48 18.07 2.50
N ALA A 189 -6.16 17.27 1.68
CA ALA A 189 -5.54 16.21 0.90
C ALA A 189 -4.45 16.76 -0.04
N ALA A 190 -4.76 17.81 -0.80
CA ALA A 190 -3.82 18.51 -1.68
C ALA A 190 -2.63 19.10 -0.91
N LYS A 191 -2.88 19.68 0.27
CA LYS A 191 -1.82 20.22 1.13
C LYS A 191 -0.80 19.15 1.50
N TYR A 192 -1.25 18.04 2.06
CA TYR A 192 -0.35 16.97 2.52
C TYR A 192 0.32 16.23 1.36
N ALA A 193 -0.35 16.04 0.23
CA ALA A 193 0.26 15.49 -0.97
C ALA A 193 1.39 16.39 -1.49
N ARG A 194 1.20 17.72 -1.54
CA ARG A 194 2.25 18.68 -1.92
C ARG A 194 3.45 18.67 -0.97
N GLU A 195 3.23 18.51 0.34
CA GLU A 195 4.33 18.44 1.30
C GLU A 195 5.26 17.25 1.01
N VAL A 196 4.71 16.12 0.55
CA VAL A 196 5.51 14.95 0.14
C VAL A 196 6.17 15.19 -1.21
N ILE A 197 5.44 15.68 -2.21
CA ILE A 197 5.95 15.96 -3.56
C ILE A 197 7.11 16.95 -3.52
N ASN A 198 7.02 17.99 -2.66
CA ASN A 198 8.04 19.01 -2.53
C ASN A 198 9.30 18.52 -1.80
N ALA A 199 9.31 17.34 -1.23
CA ALA A 199 10.49 16.74 -0.62
C ALA A 199 11.46 16.16 -1.67
N THR A 200 11.88 16.96 -2.62
CA THR A 200 12.65 16.57 -3.82
C THR A 200 14.07 16.06 -3.51
N SER A 201 14.61 16.35 -2.34
CA SER A 201 15.86 15.75 -1.86
C SER A 201 15.69 14.25 -1.51
N ASN A 202 14.48 13.85 -1.11
CA ASN A 202 14.16 12.48 -0.71
C ASN A 202 13.53 11.68 -1.84
N PHE A 203 12.62 12.30 -2.59
CA PHE A 203 11.78 11.62 -3.58
C PHE A 203 11.84 12.26 -4.96
N ALA A 204 11.75 11.43 -5.98
CA ALA A 204 11.64 11.84 -7.38
C ALA A 204 10.92 10.76 -8.19
N LEU A 205 10.20 11.18 -9.23
CA LEU A 205 9.64 10.23 -10.21
C LEU A 205 10.78 9.54 -10.97
N ASN A 206 10.61 8.26 -11.25
CA ASN A 206 11.58 7.52 -12.03
C ASN A 206 11.56 7.96 -13.50
N THR A 207 12.74 7.98 -14.10
CA THR A 207 12.88 8.22 -15.55
C THR A 207 12.74 6.90 -16.32
N SER A 208 12.47 7.00 -17.63
CA SER A 208 12.31 5.85 -18.52
C SER A 208 13.49 4.87 -18.47
N THR A 209 14.71 5.35 -18.25
CA THR A 209 15.92 4.53 -18.16
C THR A 209 16.02 3.68 -16.88
N LEU A 210 15.27 4.03 -15.84
CA LEU A 210 15.27 3.32 -14.56
C LEU A 210 14.13 2.29 -14.47
N ILE A 211 13.14 2.38 -15.35
CA ILE A 211 11.94 1.55 -15.29
C ILE A 211 12.25 0.06 -15.49
N ASP A 212 13.17 -0.28 -16.35
CA ASP A 212 13.47 -1.69 -16.70
C ASP A 212 14.17 -2.48 -15.60
N SER A 213 14.99 -1.85 -14.77
CA SER A 213 15.81 -2.58 -13.80
C SER A 213 15.49 -2.27 -12.34
N VAL A 214 14.97 -1.07 -12.05
CA VAL A 214 14.82 -0.57 -10.68
C VAL A 214 13.36 -0.52 -10.25
N MET A 215 12.41 -0.36 -11.17
CA MET A 215 10.99 -0.29 -10.82
C MET A 215 10.32 -1.63 -10.50
N ARG A 216 10.95 -2.73 -10.87
CA ARG A 216 10.48 -4.05 -10.44
C ARG A 216 10.64 -4.23 -8.95
N PHE A 217 11.28 -3.26 -8.30
CA PHE A 217 11.54 -3.34 -6.88
C PHE A 217 11.62 -1.97 -6.19
N PRO A 218 11.39 -1.94 -4.84
CA PRO A 218 11.17 -0.73 -4.06
C PRO A 218 12.40 0.18 -3.82
N ALA A 219 13.52 -0.03 -4.47
CA ALA A 219 14.72 0.82 -4.34
C ALA A 219 14.64 2.15 -5.09
N SER A 220 13.48 2.51 -5.62
CA SER A 220 13.33 3.75 -6.36
C SER A 220 13.11 4.94 -5.43
N LYS A 221 13.51 6.12 -5.87
CA LYS A 221 13.17 7.38 -5.21
C LYS A 221 11.65 7.66 -5.15
N GLU A 222 10.82 6.82 -5.76
CA GLU A 222 9.37 6.87 -5.63
C GLU A 222 8.84 6.23 -4.35
N MET A 223 9.65 5.42 -3.64
CA MET A 223 9.20 4.77 -2.41
C MET A 223 9.18 5.74 -1.25
N ILE A 224 7.99 6.04 -0.74
CA ILE A 224 7.79 6.83 0.48
C ILE A 224 7.84 5.93 1.71
N PHE A 225 7.17 4.77 1.62
CA PHE A 225 7.16 3.76 2.65
C PHE A 225 7.02 2.37 2.05
N GLY A 226 7.82 1.45 2.53
CA GLY A 226 7.77 0.04 2.15
C GLY A 226 8.08 -0.88 3.31
N VAL A 227 7.86 -2.17 3.11
CA VAL A 227 8.15 -3.23 4.09
C VAL A 227 9.16 -4.21 3.52
N TYR A 228 10.24 -4.41 4.24
CA TYR A 228 11.23 -5.43 3.88
C TYR A 228 10.68 -6.85 4.10
N ALA A 229 10.84 -7.72 3.13
CA ALA A 229 10.37 -9.11 3.16
C ALA A 229 11.24 -10.01 2.26
N ALA A 230 12.40 -10.40 2.76
CA ALA A 230 13.41 -11.18 2.01
C ALA A 230 12.87 -12.48 1.40
N ASP A 231 11.97 -13.17 2.11
CA ASP A 231 11.51 -14.52 1.74
C ASP A 231 10.31 -14.51 0.77
N ARG A 232 9.86 -13.33 0.31
CA ARG A 232 8.63 -13.20 -0.47
C ARG A 232 8.84 -13.31 -1.99
N SER A 233 10.06 -13.26 -2.49
CA SER A 233 10.35 -13.32 -3.93
C SER A 233 9.75 -14.57 -4.61
N ASN A 234 9.87 -15.73 -3.99
CA ASN A 234 9.31 -16.98 -4.53
C ASN A 234 7.77 -16.99 -4.55
N ALA A 235 7.13 -16.48 -3.49
CA ALA A 235 5.67 -16.40 -3.44
C ALA A 235 5.11 -15.42 -4.46
N ILE A 236 5.79 -14.28 -4.68
CA ILE A 236 5.42 -13.29 -5.69
C ILE A 236 5.61 -13.88 -7.10
N ARG A 237 6.74 -14.53 -7.36
CA ARG A 237 6.99 -15.20 -8.64
C ARG A 237 5.94 -16.25 -8.94
N ALA A 238 5.57 -17.06 -7.96
CA ALA A 238 4.51 -18.06 -8.11
C ALA A 238 3.14 -17.43 -8.40
N ALA A 239 2.84 -16.26 -7.84
CA ALA A 239 1.58 -15.57 -8.06
C ALA A 239 1.48 -14.89 -9.43
N PHE A 240 2.57 -14.36 -9.97
CA PHE A 240 2.53 -13.52 -11.18
C PHE A 240 3.27 -14.10 -12.40
N LEU A 241 4.11 -15.12 -12.23
CA LEU A 241 4.74 -15.82 -13.35
C LEU A 241 4.08 -17.16 -13.60
N ARG A 242 3.63 -17.38 -14.81
CA ARG A 242 3.20 -18.70 -15.27
C ARG A 242 4.39 -19.66 -15.22
N SER A 243 4.48 -20.46 -14.17
CA SER A 243 5.30 -21.66 -14.17
C SER A 243 4.47 -22.80 -14.77
N ASN A 244 5.08 -23.70 -15.52
CA ASN A 244 4.42 -24.80 -16.23
C ASN A 244 3.74 -25.84 -15.32
N ALA A 245 3.58 -25.59 -14.04
CA ALA A 245 3.04 -26.51 -13.06
C ALA A 245 1.90 -25.80 -12.29
N PHE A 246 0.70 -26.32 -12.51
CA PHE A 246 -0.45 -26.35 -11.59
C PHE A 246 -0.47 -25.28 -10.47
N GLY A 247 -0.71 -24.04 -10.78
CA GLY A 247 -0.93 -22.99 -9.78
C GLY A 247 -1.75 -21.87 -10.37
N THR A 248 -2.63 -21.35 -9.55
CA THR A 248 -3.35 -20.11 -9.82
C THR A 248 -2.36 -18.98 -9.90
N PHE A 249 -2.33 -18.29 -11.00
CA PHE A 249 -1.52 -17.07 -11.14
C PHE A 249 -2.40 -15.92 -11.58
N LEU A 250 -2.00 -14.74 -11.19
CA LEU A 250 -2.66 -13.51 -11.57
C LEU A 250 -2.29 -13.18 -13.03
N GLU A 251 -3.21 -13.44 -13.93
CA GLU A 251 -3.06 -13.12 -15.34
C GLU A 251 -3.76 -11.79 -15.63
N GLY A 252 -3.07 -10.91 -16.35
CA GLY A 252 -3.70 -9.68 -16.83
C GLY A 252 -4.96 -10.01 -17.64
N ARG A 253 -5.98 -9.14 -17.55
CA ARG A 253 -7.22 -9.28 -18.32
C ARG A 253 -6.90 -9.40 -19.81
N ARG A 254 -7.78 -10.04 -20.58
CA ARG A 254 -7.64 -10.16 -22.04
C ARG A 254 -7.61 -8.80 -22.75
N ASP A 255 -8.26 -7.79 -22.14
CA ASP A 255 -8.29 -6.40 -22.61
C ASP A 255 -7.17 -5.52 -22.00
N THR A 256 -6.19 -6.11 -21.29
CA THR A 256 -5.08 -5.37 -20.67
C THR A 256 -4.39 -4.44 -21.67
N ARG A 257 -4.19 -4.91 -22.91
CA ARG A 257 -3.61 -4.10 -23.97
C ARG A 257 -4.44 -2.85 -24.26
N SER A 258 -5.76 -2.99 -24.43
CA SER A 258 -6.65 -1.88 -24.77
C SER A 258 -6.80 -0.85 -23.66
N ILE A 259 -6.56 -1.21 -22.40
CA ILE A 259 -6.56 -0.27 -21.27
C ILE A 259 -5.45 0.78 -21.43
N TYR A 260 -4.32 0.40 -22.03
CA TYR A 260 -3.17 1.29 -22.26
C TYR A 260 -3.12 1.86 -23.69
N GLU A 261 -4.00 1.39 -24.59
CA GLU A 261 -4.22 1.91 -25.94
C GLU A 261 -5.38 2.93 -25.89
N THR A 262 -5.13 4.12 -25.34
CA THR A 262 -6.12 5.19 -25.39
C THR A 262 -5.88 6.07 -26.63
N ASP A 263 -6.90 6.81 -27.08
CA ASP A 263 -6.80 7.77 -28.19
C ASP A 263 -5.71 8.84 -27.97
N LEU A 264 -5.25 9.00 -26.73
CA LEU A 264 -4.15 9.91 -26.36
C LEU A 264 -2.76 9.32 -26.64
N PHE A 265 -2.66 7.98 -26.80
CA PHE A 265 -1.40 7.28 -27.05
C PHE A 265 -1.54 6.51 -28.37
N THR A 266 -1.01 7.08 -29.44
CA THR A 266 -1.08 6.50 -30.79
C THR A 266 -0.26 5.22 -30.97
N ALA A 267 0.52 4.83 -29.97
CA ALA A 267 1.29 3.59 -29.99
C ALA A 267 1.47 3.05 -28.56
N LEU A 268 1.19 1.77 -28.34
CA LEU A 268 1.47 0.99 -27.10
C LEU A 268 2.91 1.13 -26.62
N SER A 269 3.86 1.26 -27.54
CA SER A 269 5.28 1.46 -27.24
C SER A 269 5.57 2.75 -26.48
N SER A 270 4.62 3.67 -26.34
CA SER A 270 4.77 4.92 -25.61
C SER A 270 4.30 4.86 -24.16
N ASP A 271 3.46 3.90 -23.77
CA ASP A 271 3.08 3.73 -22.35
C ASP A 271 4.09 2.81 -21.63
N LEU A 272 4.97 3.46 -20.89
CA LEU A 272 6.02 2.77 -20.13
C LEU A 272 5.47 1.80 -19.07
N ARG A 273 4.26 2.00 -18.58
CA ARG A 273 3.63 1.10 -17.60
C ARG A 273 3.31 -0.24 -18.25
N PHE A 274 2.76 -0.22 -19.47
CA PHE A 274 2.48 -1.45 -20.18
C PHE A 274 3.76 -2.21 -20.51
N THR A 275 4.71 -1.55 -21.14
CA THR A 275 5.96 -2.20 -21.61
C THR A 275 6.86 -2.69 -20.45
N SER A 276 6.81 -2.02 -19.29
CA SER A 276 7.67 -2.36 -18.15
C SER A 276 7.01 -3.25 -17.10
N PHE A 277 5.67 -3.21 -16.99
CA PHE A 277 4.97 -3.94 -15.93
C PHE A 277 4.30 -5.22 -16.40
N TYR A 278 4.16 -5.40 -17.72
CA TYR A 278 3.54 -6.59 -18.30
C TYR A 278 4.48 -7.29 -19.24
N LYS A 279 4.41 -8.61 -19.21
CA LYS A 279 5.04 -9.49 -20.20
C LYS A 279 3.94 -10.16 -21.00
N GLU A 280 3.98 -9.98 -22.32
CA GLU A 280 3.11 -10.69 -23.24
C GLU A 280 3.58 -12.12 -23.43
N ASN A 281 2.66 -13.07 -23.31
CA ASN A 281 2.91 -14.49 -23.56
C ASN A 281 1.96 -14.95 -24.67
N THR A 282 2.52 -15.54 -25.72
CA THR A 282 1.75 -16.11 -26.82
C THR A 282 1.92 -17.61 -26.84
N SER A 283 0.80 -18.35 -26.81
CA SER A 283 0.81 -19.81 -26.85
C SER A 283 -0.46 -20.29 -27.57
N GLY A 284 -0.28 -21.14 -28.62
CA GLY A 284 -1.41 -21.73 -29.33
C GLY A 284 -2.37 -20.74 -29.98
N GLY A 285 -1.90 -19.55 -30.39
CA GLY A 285 -2.72 -18.48 -30.96
C GLY A 285 -3.48 -17.63 -29.95
N SER A 286 -3.31 -17.89 -28.65
CA SER A 286 -3.87 -17.08 -27.56
C SER A 286 -2.78 -16.20 -26.96
N THR A 287 -3.13 -14.94 -26.68
CA THR A 287 -2.26 -13.97 -26.02
C THR A 287 -2.73 -13.79 -24.58
N SER A 288 -1.79 -13.78 -23.64
CA SER A 288 -1.99 -13.49 -22.24
C SER A 288 -0.92 -12.55 -21.69
N PHE A 289 -1.18 -11.91 -20.58
CA PHE A 289 -0.29 -10.91 -19.98
C PHE A 289 0.08 -11.29 -18.55
N SER A 290 1.38 -11.49 -18.27
CA SER A 290 1.89 -11.65 -16.91
C SER A 290 2.27 -10.31 -16.34
N PHE A 291 1.82 -10.00 -15.12
CA PHE A 291 2.23 -8.80 -14.41
C PHE A 291 3.60 -9.01 -13.75
N ILE A 292 4.60 -8.26 -14.18
CA ILE A 292 6.00 -8.49 -13.79
C ILE A 292 6.57 -7.39 -12.89
N ARG A 293 5.80 -6.35 -12.56
CA ARG A 293 6.27 -5.22 -11.74
C ARG A 293 6.86 -5.64 -10.39
N LEU A 294 6.30 -6.67 -9.76
CA LEU A 294 6.72 -7.14 -8.45
C LEU A 294 7.77 -8.26 -8.50
N ILE A 295 8.21 -8.66 -9.71
CA ILE A 295 9.09 -9.80 -9.90
C ILE A 295 10.54 -9.34 -9.94
N GLN A 296 11.32 -9.81 -8.99
CA GLN A 296 12.77 -9.68 -9.01
C GLN A 296 13.41 -10.86 -9.73
N ASN A 297 14.43 -10.59 -10.53
CA ASN A 297 15.33 -11.62 -11.00
C ASN A 297 16.48 -11.84 -10.01
N ASP A 298 17.16 -12.98 -10.12
CA ASP A 298 18.25 -13.33 -9.21
C ASP A 298 19.46 -12.39 -9.31
N ALA A 299 19.66 -11.74 -10.47
CA ALA A 299 20.70 -10.75 -10.68
C ALA A 299 20.40 -9.43 -9.92
N GLU A 300 19.14 -9.06 -9.77
CA GLU A 300 18.72 -7.91 -8.97
C GLU A 300 18.88 -8.21 -7.47
N ALA A 301 18.61 -9.44 -7.04
CA ALA A 301 18.82 -9.88 -5.66
C ALA A 301 20.30 -9.82 -5.25
N THR A 302 21.23 -10.12 -6.18
CA THR A 302 22.68 -10.07 -5.94
C THR A 302 23.23 -8.64 -5.89
N ARG A 303 22.54 -7.65 -6.45
CA ARG A 303 22.97 -6.24 -6.40
C ARG A 303 22.60 -5.54 -5.08
N GLY A 304 22.14 -6.26 -4.07
CA GLY A 304 21.75 -5.68 -2.78
C GLY A 304 20.45 -4.86 -2.84
N VAL A 305 19.62 -5.11 -3.83
CA VAL A 305 18.33 -4.44 -3.98
C VAL A 305 17.38 -4.91 -2.87
N LEU A 306 16.67 -3.99 -2.25
CA LEU A 306 15.76 -4.27 -1.15
C LEU A 306 14.67 -5.26 -1.57
N LYS A 307 14.50 -6.32 -0.81
CA LYS A 307 13.42 -7.30 -0.98
C LYS A 307 12.22 -6.84 -0.13
N GLY A 308 11.06 -6.63 -0.73
CA GLY A 308 9.87 -6.18 0.03
C GLY A 308 8.78 -5.58 -0.85
N PHE A 309 7.93 -4.76 -0.27
CA PHE A 309 6.77 -4.15 -0.91
C PHE A 309 6.73 -2.66 -0.67
N VAL A 310 6.42 -1.90 -1.72
CA VAL A 310 6.04 -0.49 -1.59
C VAL A 310 4.59 -0.44 -1.11
N LEU A 311 4.34 0.24 -0.01
CA LEU A 311 3.00 0.46 0.54
C LEU A 311 2.48 1.87 0.25
N ILE A 312 3.40 2.84 0.14
CA ILE A 312 3.09 4.21 -0.26
C ILE A 312 4.13 4.67 -1.27
N SER A 313 3.68 5.14 -2.43
CA SER A 313 4.53 5.60 -3.52
C SER A 313 4.27 7.06 -3.91
N LEU A 314 5.28 7.72 -4.46
CA LEU A 314 5.19 9.12 -4.89
C LEU A 314 4.15 9.36 -5.99
N PRO A 315 3.99 8.51 -7.02
CA PRO A 315 2.96 8.70 -8.05
C PRO A 315 1.55 8.83 -7.47
N GLU A 316 1.24 8.11 -6.39
CA GLU A 316 -0.06 8.22 -5.72
C GLU A 316 -0.30 9.64 -5.17
N MET A 317 0.73 10.30 -4.67
CA MET A 317 0.61 11.68 -4.17
C MET A 317 0.28 12.66 -5.31
N TYR A 318 0.82 12.43 -6.51
CA TYR A 318 0.45 13.21 -7.69
C TYR A 318 -1.00 12.97 -8.10
N TYR A 319 -1.50 11.73 -8.03
CA TYR A 319 -2.90 11.43 -8.32
C TYR A 319 -3.83 12.11 -7.30
N ILE A 320 -3.56 11.95 -5.99
CA ILE A 320 -4.34 12.62 -4.94
C ILE A 320 -4.33 14.14 -5.14
N LEU A 321 -3.18 14.74 -5.46
CA LEU A 321 -3.09 16.17 -5.69
C LEU A 321 -3.92 16.60 -6.90
N SER A 322 -3.79 15.89 -8.02
CA SER A 322 -4.50 16.20 -9.27
C SER A 322 -6.01 16.14 -9.10
N GLU A 323 -6.50 15.03 -8.52
CA GLU A 323 -7.93 14.83 -8.28
C GLU A 323 -8.47 15.84 -7.25
N SER A 324 -7.73 16.09 -6.16
CA SER A 324 -8.12 17.08 -5.15
C SER A 324 -8.21 18.50 -5.70
N LEU A 325 -7.36 18.87 -6.67
CA LEU A 325 -7.41 20.17 -7.32
C LEU A 325 -8.60 20.28 -8.30
N TYR A 326 -8.90 19.19 -8.98
CA TYR A 326 -10.07 19.12 -9.86
C TYR A 326 -11.36 19.26 -9.05
N ASP A 327 -11.53 18.44 -8.03
CA ASP A 327 -12.74 18.39 -7.21
C ASP A 327 -12.94 19.68 -6.38
N SER A 328 -11.85 20.31 -5.90
CA SER A 328 -11.95 21.59 -5.16
C SER A 328 -12.39 22.77 -6.05
N ASN A 329 -12.23 22.67 -7.36
CA ASN A 329 -12.69 23.70 -8.30
C ASN A 329 -14.15 23.48 -8.76
N GLN A 330 -14.76 22.38 -8.40
CA GLN A 330 -16.17 22.07 -8.72
C GLN A 330 -17.15 22.39 -7.58
N THR A 331 -16.65 22.73 -6.40
CA THR A 331 -17.42 23.19 -5.25
C THR A 331 -17.38 24.69 -5.13
#